data_58d35ba66834fa874287f28c266d1fdc
#
_entry.id   58d35ba66834fa874287f28c266d1fdc
#
_cell.length_a   1.000
_cell.length_b   1.000
_cell.length_c   1.000
_cell.angle_alpha   90.00
_cell.angle_beta   90.00
_cell.angle_gamma   90.00
#
_symmetry.space_group_name_H-M   'P 1'
#
loop_
_entity.id
_entity.type
_entity.pdbx_description
1 polymer ?
#
loop_
_entity_poly.entity_id
_entity_poly.type
_entity_poly.pdbx_seq_one_letter_code
_entity_poly.pdbx_strand_id
1 'polypeptide(L)'
;DKANGIEKAAAELCGFAKTDVLAPGASEDVTITVKKSELRTYDANNAKTYILDAGDYYFTAATDSHNAVNNILAAKGYTVAGTNGRMTEDGDASLVWKWTNEALDTTTYAASANGTAITNLFDESDPNKSSDAPGSVTWMSRSDWTGTVSTQPAALTANETLAADLAFTQYDGTEADSVEMPTLGAKNGLTPASMIGKG
;
A
#
# COMPACT_ATOMS: atom_id res chain seq x y z
N ASP A 1 8.00 -12.01 3.19
CA ASP A 1 9.24 -12.72 3.51
C ASP A 1 10.44 -11.79 3.32
N LYS A 2 11.27 -11.59 4.36
CA LYS A 2 12.41 -10.67 4.31
C LYS A 2 13.70 -11.43 3.99
N ALA A 3 13.75 -12.08 2.82
CA ALA A 3 15.05 -12.60 2.37
C ALA A 3 16.03 -11.41 2.22
N ASN A 4 17.18 -11.48 2.84
CA ASN A 4 18.23 -10.44 2.82
C ASN A 4 17.77 -9.03 3.26
N GLY A 5 16.73 -8.94 4.07
CA GLY A 5 16.18 -7.65 4.52
C GLY A 5 15.29 -6.95 3.52
N ILE A 6 15.02 -7.54 2.36
CA ILE A 6 14.12 -7.00 1.34
C ILE A 6 12.71 -7.53 1.58
N GLU A 7 11.76 -6.62 1.64
CA GLU A 7 10.36 -6.96 1.80
C GLU A 7 9.70 -7.12 0.43
N LYS A 8 9.08 -8.28 0.20
CA LYS A 8 8.42 -8.62 -1.07
C LYS A 8 6.91 -8.71 -0.90
N ALA A 9 6.18 -8.59 -2.01
CA ALA A 9 4.75 -8.86 -2.05
C ALA A 9 4.43 -10.30 -1.62
N ALA A 10 3.22 -10.53 -1.10
CA ALA A 10 2.77 -11.88 -0.73
C ALA A 10 2.59 -12.77 -1.96
N ALA A 11 2.11 -12.18 -3.05
CA ALA A 11 1.99 -12.79 -4.36
C ALA A 11 2.16 -11.71 -5.43
N GLU A 12 2.75 -12.05 -6.55
CA GLU A 12 2.93 -11.18 -7.71
C GLU A 12 2.39 -11.88 -8.95
N LEU A 13 1.65 -11.13 -9.77
CA LEU A 13 1.19 -11.64 -11.04
C LEU A 13 2.37 -11.66 -12.03
N CYS A 14 2.80 -12.84 -12.42
CA CYS A 14 3.92 -13.03 -13.35
C CYS A 14 3.49 -13.43 -14.77
N GLY A 15 2.19 -13.62 -15.01
CA GLY A 15 1.65 -13.90 -16.33
C GLY A 15 0.16 -14.18 -16.28
N PHE A 16 -0.48 -14.02 -17.42
CA PHE A 16 -1.88 -14.40 -17.60
C PHE A 16 -2.12 -14.78 -19.06
N ALA A 17 -3.13 -15.58 -19.29
CA ALA A 17 -3.63 -15.87 -20.61
C ALA A 17 -5.13 -16.16 -20.57
N LYS A 18 -5.76 -16.09 -21.71
CA LYS A 18 -7.18 -16.41 -21.89
C LYS A 18 -7.32 -17.53 -22.90
N THR A 19 -8.26 -18.43 -22.65
CA THR A 19 -8.69 -19.40 -23.65
C THR A 19 -9.49 -18.74 -24.76
N ASP A 20 -9.59 -19.37 -25.89
CA ASP A 20 -10.61 -19.08 -26.89
C ASP A 20 -12.02 -19.41 -26.35
N VAL A 21 -13.04 -19.15 -27.14
CA VAL A 21 -14.41 -19.52 -26.77
C VAL A 21 -14.53 -21.04 -26.78
N LEU A 22 -14.66 -21.63 -25.60
CA LEU A 22 -14.77 -23.08 -25.45
C LEU A 22 -16.25 -23.52 -25.56
N ALA A 23 -16.48 -24.58 -26.34
CA ALA A 23 -17.77 -25.26 -26.34
C ALA A 23 -17.96 -26.05 -25.03
N PRO A 24 -19.20 -26.33 -24.60
CA PRO A 24 -19.44 -27.13 -23.41
C PRO A 24 -18.67 -28.45 -23.40
N GLY A 25 -17.86 -28.66 -22.36
CA GLY A 25 -17.01 -29.86 -22.21
C GLY A 25 -15.68 -29.82 -22.97
N ALA A 26 -15.39 -28.76 -23.73
CA ALA A 26 -14.08 -28.58 -24.36
C ALA A 26 -13.05 -28.03 -23.36
N SER A 27 -11.78 -28.32 -23.61
CA SER A 27 -10.62 -27.79 -22.87
C SER A 27 -9.56 -27.28 -23.87
N GLU A 28 -8.72 -26.41 -23.40
CA GLU A 28 -7.60 -25.83 -24.11
C GLU A 28 -6.38 -25.73 -23.20
N ASP A 29 -5.21 -26.07 -23.74
CA ASP A 29 -3.94 -25.90 -23.05
C ASP A 29 -3.42 -24.48 -23.28
N VAL A 30 -3.17 -23.75 -22.22
CA VAL A 30 -2.65 -22.38 -22.24
C VAL A 30 -1.22 -22.36 -21.75
N THR A 31 -0.31 -21.80 -22.55
CA THR A 31 1.09 -21.65 -22.16
C THR A 31 1.38 -20.24 -21.69
N ILE A 32 1.91 -20.11 -20.47
CA ILE A 32 2.35 -18.85 -19.89
C ILE A 32 3.86 -18.91 -19.67
N THR A 33 4.58 -18.00 -20.31
CA THR A 33 6.03 -17.89 -20.14
C THR A 33 6.39 -16.86 -19.09
N VAL A 34 7.04 -17.27 -18.00
CA VAL A 34 7.57 -16.39 -16.96
C VAL A 34 9.07 -16.21 -17.17
N LYS A 35 9.49 -14.97 -17.35
CA LYS A 35 10.93 -14.66 -17.47
C LYS A 35 11.56 -14.55 -16.09
N LYS A 36 12.78 -15.05 -15.90
CA LYS A 36 13.52 -14.89 -14.64
C LYS A 36 13.72 -13.42 -14.27
N SER A 37 13.78 -12.53 -15.25
CA SER A 37 13.85 -11.08 -15.03
C SER A 37 12.62 -10.50 -14.31
N GLU A 38 11.47 -11.14 -14.38
CA GLU A 38 10.26 -10.73 -13.65
C GLU A 38 10.34 -11.07 -12.15
N LEU A 39 11.24 -11.96 -11.78
CA LEU A 39 11.44 -12.42 -10.40
C LEU A 39 12.48 -11.60 -9.64
N ARG A 40 13.17 -10.68 -10.33
CA ARG A 40 14.18 -9.84 -9.71
C ARG A 40 13.56 -8.83 -8.75
N THR A 41 14.32 -8.47 -7.73
CA THR A 41 13.93 -7.48 -6.72
C THR A 41 15.02 -6.43 -6.59
N TYR A 42 14.66 -5.17 -6.39
CA TYR A 42 15.64 -4.13 -6.10
C TYR A 42 16.09 -4.21 -4.65
N ASP A 43 17.39 -4.39 -4.43
CA ASP A 43 18.00 -4.39 -3.10
C ASP A 43 18.52 -2.99 -2.77
N ALA A 44 17.70 -2.22 -2.05
CA ALA A 44 18.06 -0.86 -1.64
C ALA A 44 19.12 -0.83 -0.53
N ASN A 45 19.30 -1.92 0.23
CA ASN A 45 20.10 -1.93 1.44
C ASN A 45 21.55 -2.34 1.18
N ASN A 46 21.76 -3.39 0.37
CA ASN A 46 23.08 -4.02 0.20
C ASN A 46 23.63 -3.80 -1.21
N ALA A 47 23.03 -4.47 -2.21
CA ALA A 47 23.56 -4.43 -3.58
C ALA A 47 23.25 -3.12 -4.31
N LYS A 48 22.24 -2.37 -3.87
CA LYS A 48 21.77 -1.10 -4.47
C LYS A 48 21.46 -1.22 -5.96
N THR A 49 20.99 -2.37 -6.37
CA THR A 49 20.62 -2.72 -7.73
C THR A 49 19.59 -3.85 -7.74
N TYR A 50 19.15 -4.29 -8.92
CA TYR A 50 18.31 -5.48 -9.02
C TYR A 50 19.12 -6.75 -8.78
N ILE A 51 18.56 -7.63 -7.96
CA ILE A 51 19.11 -8.94 -7.62
C ILE A 51 18.09 -10.02 -7.89
N LEU A 52 18.55 -11.27 -8.02
CA LEU A 52 17.72 -12.45 -7.93
C LEU A 52 18.14 -13.23 -6.69
N ASP A 53 17.26 -13.29 -5.70
CA ASP A 53 17.57 -13.93 -4.41
C ASP A 53 17.78 -15.43 -4.57
N ALA A 54 18.64 -15.99 -3.74
CA ALA A 54 18.68 -17.43 -3.53
C ALA A 54 17.44 -17.89 -2.74
N GLY A 55 16.99 -19.09 -3.04
CA GLY A 55 15.86 -19.72 -2.34
C GLY A 55 14.77 -20.23 -3.25
N ASP A 56 13.68 -20.63 -2.64
CA ASP A 56 12.56 -21.25 -3.31
C ASP A 56 11.55 -20.21 -3.84
N TYR A 57 11.24 -20.33 -5.12
CA TYR A 57 10.20 -19.59 -5.81
C TYR A 57 9.03 -20.52 -6.07
N TYR A 58 7.83 -20.10 -5.69
CA TYR A 58 6.61 -20.86 -5.84
C TYR A 58 5.73 -20.21 -6.89
N PHE A 59 5.24 -21.00 -7.83
CA PHE A 59 4.32 -20.57 -8.88
C PHE A 59 3.04 -21.35 -8.75
N THR A 60 1.92 -20.70 -9.00
CA THR A 60 0.62 -21.33 -9.00
C THR A 60 -0.27 -20.71 -10.04
N ALA A 61 -1.15 -21.51 -10.64
CA ALA A 61 -2.28 -21.02 -11.41
C ALA A 61 -3.47 -20.82 -10.46
N ALA A 62 -4.06 -19.64 -10.48
CA ALA A 62 -5.17 -19.28 -9.63
C ALA A 62 -6.08 -18.26 -10.31
N THR A 63 -7.31 -18.14 -9.83
CA THR A 63 -8.29 -17.18 -10.36
C THR A 63 -8.05 -15.77 -9.86
N ASP A 64 -7.39 -15.65 -8.71
CA ASP A 64 -7.07 -14.38 -8.05
C ASP A 64 -5.89 -14.53 -7.08
N SER A 65 -5.45 -13.40 -6.51
CA SER A 65 -4.30 -13.35 -5.61
C SER A 65 -4.51 -14.07 -4.28
N HIS A 66 -5.73 -14.12 -3.76
CA HIS A 66 -6.04 -14.83 -2.51
C HIS A 66 -5.93 -16.34 -2.70
N ASN A 67 -6.52 -16.86 -3.79
CA ASN A 67 -6.40 -18.26 -4.16
C ASN A 67 -4.94 -18.65 -4.43
N ALA A 68 -4.16 -17.76 -5.07
CA ALA A 68 -2.73 -18.00 -5.25
C ALA A 68 -1.99 -18.15 -3.92
N VAL A 69 -2.27 -17.28 -2.94
CA VAL A 69 -1.67 -17.38 -1.60
C VAL A 69 -2.13 -18.65 -0.89
N ASN A 70 -3.43 -18.99 -0.95
CA ASN A 70 -3.97 -20.20 -0.36
C ASN A 70 -3.28 -21.46 -0.90
N ASN A 71 -3.14 -21.58 -2.23
CA ASN A 71 -2.47 -22.70 -2.89
C ASN A 71 -1.01 -22.84 -2.43
N ILE A 72 -0.26 -21.73 -2.45
CA ILE A 72 1.16 -21.74 -2.06
C ILE A 72 1.33 -22.08 -0.59
N LEU A 73 0.49 -21.55 0.30
CA LEU A 73 0.55 -21.87 1.72
C LEU A 73 0.18 -23.33 1.99
N ALA A 74 -0.81 -23.89 1.27
CA ALA A 74 -1.14 -25.31 1.33
C ALA A 74 0.03 -26.19 0.88
N ALA A 75 0.71 -25.83 -0.22
CA ALA A 75 1.90 -26.55 -0.69
C ALA A 75 3.08 -26.48 0.30
N LYS A 76 3.13 -25.44 1.15
CA LYS A 76 4.08 -25.32 2.26
C LYS A 76 3.63 -26.01 3.54
N GLY A 77 2.50 -26.71 3.52
CA GLY A 77 1.97 -27.47 4.65
C GLY A 77 1.18 -26.65 5.69
N TYR A 78 0.81 -25.42 5.35
CA TYR A 78 -0.03 -24.60 6.21
C TYR A 78 -1.52 -24.93 6.03
N THR A 79 -2.30 -24.66 7.06
CA THR A 79 -3.76 -24.78 7.07
C THR A 79 -4.39 -23.43 7.42
N VAL A 80 -5.68 -23.26 7.14
CA VAL A 80 -6.42 -22.05 7.48
C VAL A 80 -6.23 -21.68 8.95
N ALA A 81 -6.42 -22.65 9.86
CA ALA A 81 -6.28 -22.42 11.30
C ALA A 81 -4.84 -22.04 11.72
N GLY A 82 -3.82 -22.50 10.98
CA GLY A 82 -2.41 -22.30 11.32
C GLY A 82 -1.82 -20.99 10.79
N THR A 83 -2.56 -20.19 10.01
CA THR A 83 -2.02 -19.01 9.33
C THR A 83 -2.51 -17.67 9.87
N ASN A 84 -3.31 -17.67 10.95
CA ASN A 84 -3.83 -16.46 11.58
C ASN A 84 -4.49 -15.50 10.56
N GLY A 85 -5.36 -16.05 9.72
CA GLY A 85 -6.13 -15.28 8.72
C GLY A 85 -5.39 -15.00 7.40
N ARG A 86 -4.17 -15.52 7.20
CA ARG A 86 -3.48 -15.39 5.91
C ARG A 86 -4.03 -16.32 4.83
N MET A 87 -4.51 -17.50 5.21
CA MET A 87 -5.34 -18.36 4.37
C MET A 87 -6.81 -18.06 4.67
N THR A 88 -7.57 -17.78 3.64
CA THR A 88 -9.02 -17.53 3.75
C THR A 88 -9.83 -18.83 3.57
N GLU A 89 -9.25 -19.79 2.87
CA GLU A 89 -9.83 -21.11 2.59
C GLU A 89 -8.72 -22.12 2.31
N ASP A 90 -9.06 -23.40 2.23
CA ASP A 90 -8.11 -24.44 1.86
C ASP A 90 -7.62 -24.23 0.43
N GLY A 91 -6.31 -24.31 0.24
CA GLY A 91 -5.68 -24.18 -1.06
C GLY A 91 -5.41 -25.53 -1.71
N ASP A 92 -5.20 -25.54 -3.01
CA ASP A 92 -4.82 -26.72 -3.79
C ASP A 92 -3.30 -26.74 -4.02
N ALA A 93 -2.61 -27.57 -3.25
CA ALA A 93 -1.16 -27.78 -3.37
C ALA A 93 -0.75 -28.40 -4.71
N SER A 94 -1.64 -29.09 -5.40
CA SER A 94 -1.35 -29.72 -6.70
C SER A 94 -1.18 -28.71 -7.84
N LEU A 95 -1.68 -27.49 -7.65
CA LEU A 95 -1.53 -26.38 -8.59
C LEU A 95 -0.24 -25.58 -8.39
N VAL A 96 0.66 -26.04 -7.51
CA VAL A 96 1.87 -25.30 -7.15
C VAL A 96 3.11 -25.99 -7.72
N TRP A 97 3.89 -25.23 -8.45
CA TRP A 97 5.21 -25.63 -8.90
C TRP A 97 6.29 -24.82 -8.17
N LYS A 98 7.37 -25.48 -7.79
CA LYS A 98 8.50 -24.87 -7.09
C LYS A 98 9.75 -24.88 -7.97
N TRP A 99 10.43 -23.74 -8.01
CA TRP A 99 11.76 -23.61 -8.58
C TRP A 99 12.71 -23.04 -7.52
N THR A 100 13.89 -23.62 -7.42
CA THR A 100 14.93 -23.14 -6.47
C THR A 100 16.03 -22.42 -7.24
N ASN A 101 16.34 -21.20 -6.81
CA ASN A 101 17.52 -20.49 -7.23
C ASN A 101 18.62 -20.75 -6.21
N GLU A 102 19.68 -21.48 -6.63
CA GLU A 102 20.70 -22.00 -5.72
C GLU A 102 21.61 -20.91 -5.14
N ALA A 103 21.76 -19.77 -5.82
CA ALA A 103 22.68 -18.71 -5.41
C ALA A 103 22.10 -17.33 -5.64
N LEU A 104 22.47 -16.41 -4.73
CA LEU A 104 22.18 -14.99 -4.90
C LEU A 104 22.90 -14.45 -6.14
N ASP A 105 22.16 -13.85 -7.06
CA ASP A 105 22.68 -13.18 -8.24
C ASP A 105 22.53 -11.66 -8.10
N THR A 106 23.66 -10.99 -7.94
CA THR A 106 23.74 -9.51 -7.81
C THR A 106 24.26 -8.83 -9.08
N THR A 107 24.48 -9.58 -10.15
CA THR A 107 25.20 -9.10 -11.34
C THR A 107 24.38 -9.13 -12.61
N THR A 108 23.62 -10.19 -12.87
CA THR A 108 22.88 -10.39 -14.12
C THR A 108 21.90 -9.25 -14.41
N TYR A 109 21.29 -8.69 -13.37
CA TYR A 109 20.27 -7.64 -13.47
C TYR A 109 20.76 -6.28 -12.99
N ALA A 110 22.07 -6.12 -12.76
CA ALA A 110 22.68 -4.89 -12.26
C ALA A 110 22.83 -3.78 -13.31
N ALA A 111 22.60 -4.09 -14.57
CA ALA A 111 22.69 -3.13 -15.66
C ALA A 111 21.45 -3.21 -16.56
N SER A 112 21.13 -2.09 -17.19
CA SER A 112 20.10 -1.99 -18.22
C SER A 112 20.57 -2.64 -19.54
N ALA A 113 19.68 -2.78 -20.49
CA ALA A 113 19.97 -3.41 -21.78
C ALA A 113 21.11 -2.76 -22.57
N ASN A 114 21.39 -1.47 -22.35
CA ASN A 114 22.49 -0.73 -22.96
C ASN A 114 23.79 -0.76 -22.13
N GLY A 115 23.84 -1.55 -21.07
CA GLY A 115 25.01 -1.69 -20.19
C GLY A 115 25.17 -0.61 -19.12
N THR A 116 24.22 0.32 -19.00
CA THR A 116 24.26 1.34 -17.94
C THR A 116 23.93 0.70 -16.60
N ALA A 117 24.77 0.93 -15.59
CA ALA A 117 24.54 0.44 -14.23
C ALA A 117 23.22 0.97 -13.67
N ILE A 118 22.45 0.09 -13.05
CA ILE A 118 21.18 0.43 -12.39
C ILE A 118 21.51 0.83 -10.95
N THR A 119 21.16 2.06 -10.58
CA THR A 119 21.37 2.64 -9.26
C THR A 119 20.10 3.30 -8.76
N ASN A 120 20.04 3.65 -7.48
CA ASN A 120 18.94 4.45 -6.96
C ASN A 120 19.14 5.93 -7.34
N LEU A 121 18.42 6.39 -8.35
CA LEU A 121 18.47 7.80 -8.80
C LEU A 121 17.81 8.77 -7.79
N PHE A 122 17.03 8.26 -6.84
CA PHE A 122 16.33 9.04 -5.82
C PHE A 122 16.97 8.92 -4.44
N ASP A 123 18.19 8.43 -4.36
CA ASP A 123 18.90 8.20 -3.10
C ASP A 123 19.01 9.49 -2.26
N GLU A 124 19.30 10.62 -2.92
CA GLU A 124 19.39 11.93 -2.27
C GLU A 124 18.01 12.50 -1.84
N SER A 125 16.93 11.92 -2.31
CA SER A 125 15.56 12.32 -1.95
C SER A 125 15.02 11.52 -0.77
N ASP A 126 15.80 10.61 -0.22
CA ASP A 126 15.39 9.83 0.96
C ASP A 126 15.34 10.75 2.20
N PRO A 127 14.18 10.96 2.82
CA PRO A 127 14.07 11.78 4.03
C PRO A 127 14.96 11.30 5.18
N ASN A 128 15.29 10.01 5.22
CA ASN A 128 16.20 9.45 6.23
C ASN A 128 17.66 9.86 6.04
N LYS A 129 18.01 10.44 4.89
CA LYS A 129 19.33 11.00 4.60
C LYS A 129 19.43 12.50 4.88
N SER A 130 18.33 13.13 5.25
CA SER A 130 18.33 14.54 5.65
C SER A 130 19.31 14.78 6.80
N SER A 131 20.14 15.81 6.66
CA SER A 131 21.06 16.25 7.72
C SER A 131 20.34 16.71 8.98
N ASP A 132 19.10 17.20 8.83
CA ASP A 132 18.33 17.77 9.92
C ASP A 132 17.65 16.72 10.78
N ALA A 133 17.31 15.57 10.23
CA ALA A 133 16.67 14.46 10.92
C ALA A 133 17.02 13.09 10.31
N PRO A 134 18.29 12.66 10.41
CA PRO A 134 18.70 11.39 9.82
C PRO A 134 17.99 10.21 10.48
N GLY A 135 17.46 9.30 9.67
CA GLY A 135 16.77 8.10 10.16
C GLY A 135 15.44 8.35 10.85
N SER A 136 14.82 9.52 10.64
CA SER A 136 13.58 9.92 11.32
C SER A 136 12.33 9.16 10.84
N VAL A 137 12.37 8.58 9.65
CA VAL A 137 11.24 7.86 9.06
C VAL A 137 11.43 6.36 9.21
N THR A 138 10.52 5.72 9.90
CA THR A 138 10.39 4.25 9.89
C THR A 138 9.42 3.85 8.81
N TRP A 139 9.91 3.22 7.75
CA TRP A 139 9.06 2.76 6.65
C TRP A 139 8.15 1.63 7.13
N MET A 140 6.89 1.68 6.69
CA MET A 140 5.93 0.64 7.04
C MET A 140 6.43 -0.73 6.57
N SER A 141 6.39 -1.69 7.49
CA SER A 141 6.73 -3.08 7.23
C SER A 141 5.46 -3.95 7.23
N ARG A 142 5.39 -4.88 6.30
CA ARG A 142 4.33 -5.89 6.28
C ARG A 142 4.47 -6.93 7.40
N SER A 143 5.62 -6.99 8.06
CA SER A 143 5.85 -7.94 9.15
C SER A 143 5.01 -7.61 10.40
N ASP A 144 4.75 -6.34 10.63
CA ASP A 144 4.05 -5.85 11.82
C ASP A 144 3.08 -4.69 11.53
N TRP A 145 3.07 -4.18 10.30
CA TRP A 145 2.27 -3.04 9.87
C TRP A 145 2.55 -1.76 10.66
N THR A 146 3.76 -1.62 11.19
CA THR A 146 4.22 -0.42 11.87
C THR A 146 5.11 0.44 10.97
N GLY A 147 5.25 1.69 11.31
CA GLY A 147 6.02 2.68 10.54
C GLY A 147 5.14 3.54 9.64
N THR A 148 5.68 4.48 8.98
CA THR A 148 5.24 5.56 8.06
C THR A 148 3.82 6.12 8.23
N VAL A 149 2.88 5.38 8.76
CA VAL A 149 1.61 5.94 9.20
C VAL A 149 1.94 6.81 10.40
N SER A 150 2.01 8.13 10.19
CA SER A 150 2.16 9.05 11.30
C SER A 150 1.07 8.71 12.30
N THR A 151 1.47 8.36 13.51
CA THR A 151 0.57 8.52 14.64
C THR A 151 0.01 9.93 14.50
N GLN A 152 -1.31 10.05 14.52
CA GLN A 152 -1.95 11.36 14.54
C GLN A 152 -1.12 12.26 15.47
N PRO A 153 -0.68 13.44 15.01
CA PRO A 153 0.05 14.33 15.91
C PRO A 153 -0.75 14.43 17.19
N ALA A 154 -0.09 14.33 18.32
CA ALA A 154 -0.73 14.56 19.61
C ALA A 154 -1.60 15.80 19.44
N ALA A 155 -2.86 15.71 19.82
CA ALA A 155 -3.80 16.82 19.67
C ALA A 155 -3.09 18.07 20.16
N LEU A 156 -2.97 19.08 19.31
CA LEU A 156 -2.38 20.36 19.71
C LEU A 156 -3.24 20.88 20.85
N THR A 157 -2.68 20.89 22.04
CA THR A 157 -3.33 21.50 23.19
C THR A 157 -3.23 23.01 23.00
N ALA A 158 -4.36 23.65 22.67
CA ALA A 158 -4.40 25.07 22.63
C ALA A 158 -3.98 25.62 24.02
N ASN A 159 -3.20 26.70 24.06
CA ASN A 159 -2.94 27.36 25.33
C ASN A 159 -4.27 27.88 25.93
N GLU A 160 -4.31 28.09 27.22
CA GLU A 160 -5.55 28.47 27.93
C GLU A 160 -6.22 29.71 27.34
N THR A 161 -5.42 30.67 26.89
CA THR A 161 -5.93 31.91 26.27
C THR A 161 -6.62 31.61 24.96
N LEU A 162 -5.97 30.83 24.06
CA LEU A 162 -6.55 30.46 22.80
C LEU A 162 -7.78 29.54 22.97
N ALA A 163 -7.74 28.66 23.96
CA ALA A 163 -8.88 27.81 24.30
C ALA A 163 -10.07 28.62 24.78
N ALA A 164 -9.83 29.69 25.60
CA ALA A 164 -10.87 30.58 26.03
C ALA A 164 -11.43 31.47 24.92
N ASP A 165 -10.55 31.97 24.04
CA ASP A 165 -10.96 32.76 22.85
C ASP A 165 -11.75 31.98 21.83
N LEU A 166 -11.46 30.69 21.71
CA LEU A 166 -12.14 29.74 20.81
C LEU A 166 -13.25 28.96 21.50
N ALA A 167 -13.51 29.19 22.81
CA ALA A 167 -14.57 28.50 23.51
C ALA A 167 -15.92 28.86 22.88
N PHE A 168 -16.48 27.89 22.16
CA PHE A 168 -17.84 28.01 21.66
C PHE A 168 -18.81 27.73 22.80
N THR A 169 -19.53 28.74 23.22
CA THR A 169 -20.62 28.54 24.15
C THR A 169 -21.74 27.84 23.40
N GLN A 170 -21.92 26.60 23.70
CA GLN A 170 -23.05 25.86 23.10
C GLN A 170 -24.34 26.54 23.56
N TYR A 171 -25.18 26.92 22.60
CA TYR A 171 -26.49 27.45 22.88
C TYR A 171 -27.30 26.42 23.68
N ASP A 172 -27.66 26.79 24.90
CA ASP A 172 -28.40 25.92 25.83
C ASP A 172 -29.93 26.06 25.73
N GLY A 173 -30.40 26.86 24.78
CA GLY A 173 -31.81 27.11 24.56
C GLY A 173 -32.44 28.17 25.45
N THR A 174 -31.67 28.77 26.39
CA THR A 174 -32.21 29.71 27.37
C THR A 174 -32.01 31.18 27.00
N GLU A 175 -31.15 31.48 26.06
CA GLU A 175 -30.82 32.87 25.64
C GLU A 175 -31.60 33.33 24.40
N ALA A 176 -32.67 32.64 24.03
CA ALA A 176 -33.41 32.90 22.76
C ALA A 176 -34.01 34.31 22.71
N ASP A 177 -34.23 34.93 23.86
CA ASP A 177 -34.99 36.19 23.93
C ASP A 177 -34.12 37.43 23.85
N SER A 178 -32.78 37.31 23.84
CA SER A 178 -31.90 38.48 23.97
C SER A 178 -31.07 38.82 22.72
N VAL A 179 -31.04 37.98 21.72
CA VAL A 179 -30.34 38.28 20.46
C VAL A 179 -31.38 38.59 19.37
N GLU A 180 -31.75 39.86 19.25
CA GLU A 180 -32.33 40.32 17.97
C GLU A 180 -31.27 40.04 16.89
N MET A 181 -31.55 39.01 16.08
CA MET A 181 -30.81 38.86 14.82
C MET A 181 -31.01 40.13 14.02
N PRO A 182 -29.98 40.92 13.74
CA PRO A 182 -30.13 42.06 12.89
C PRO A 182 -30.73 41.58 11.55
N THR A 183 -31.90 42.03 11.22
CA THR A 183 -32.48 41.75 9.91
C THR A 183 -31.50 42.25 8.87
N LEU A 184 -31.15 41.39 7.93
CA LEU A 184 -30.21 41.72 6.84
C LEU A 184 -30.63 43.06 6.22
N GLY A 185 -29.79 44.09 6.30
CA GLY A 185 -30.09 45.44 5.84
C GLY A 185 -30.70 46.37 6.86
N ALA A 186 -31.04 45.98 8.08
CA ALA A 186 -31.62 46.85 9.12
C ALA A 186 -30.73 48.07 9.46
N LYS A 187 -29.39 47.89 9.40
CA LYS A 187 -28.41 48.96 9.64
C LYS A 187 -28.49 50.12 8.65
N ASN A 188 -28.97 49.87 7.44
CA ASN A 188 -29.08 50.88 6.37
C ASN A 188 -30.54 51.14 5.95
N GLY A 189 -31.52 50.71 6.74
CA GLY A 189 -32.96 50.85 6.41
C GLY A 189 -33.37 49.92 5.24
N LEU A 190 -32.51 48.98 4.83
CA LEU A 190 -32.84 48.04 3.78
C LEU A 190 -33.52 46.82 4.38
N THR A 191 -34.64 46.44 3.86
CA THR A 191 -35.34 45.20 4.20
C THR A 191 -35.26 44.23 3.06
N PRO A 192 -35.41 42.91 3.28
CA PRO A 192 -35.50 41.95 2.16
C PRO A 192 -36.50 42.35 1.09
N ALA A 193 -37.61 42.92 1.48
CA ALA A 193 -38.64 43.42 0.56
C ALA A 193 -38.16 44.62 -0.27
N SER A 194 -37.32 45.48 0.27
CA SER A 194 -36.73 46.62 -0.45
C SER A 194 -35.64 46.27 -1.41
N MET A 195 -35.13 45.04 -1.31
CA MET A 195 -34.06 44.50 -2.19
C MET A 195 -34.61 43.67 -3.35
N ILE A 196 -35.88 43.28 -3.33
CA ILE A 196 -36.51 42.50 -4.43
C ILE A 196 -36.56 43.36 -5.67
N GLY A 197 -36.00 42.86 -6.77
CA GLY A 197 -36.00 43.53 -8.07
C GLY A 197 -34.87 44.57 -8.27
N LYS A 198 -33.89 44.65 -7.35
CA LYS A 198 -32.70 45.45 -7.52
C LYS A 198 -31.51 44.50 -7.71
N GLY A 199 -31.38 43.96 -8.92
CA GLY A 199 -30.22 43.20 -9.38
C GLY A 199 -29.14 44.11 -9.92
#